data_909e54afcf16b90df3b4568ace13c719
#
_entry.id   909e54afcf16b90df3b4568ace13c719
#
_cell.length_a   1.000
_cell.length_b   1.000
_cell.length_c   1.000
_cell.angle_alpha   90.00
_cell.angle_beta   90.00
_cell.angle_gamma   90.00
#
_symmetry.space_group_name_H-M   'P 1'
#
loop_
_entity.id
_entity.type
_entity.pdbx_description
1 polymer ?
#
loop_
_entity_poly.entity_id
_entity_poly.type
_entity_poly.pdbx_seq_one_letter_code
_entity_poly.pdbx_strand_id
1 'polypeptide(L)'
;MNNNVCHPSYYTQGKYEVIDFLEGHYFPFCLANAIKYICRAGLKDPTKEVEDLEKAKWYLERFIKNPKVFKQSLYLTKRSQVYWEEDDNGIERISAEDFTADKFGSTLFGDNFPNRSKAIILITSSMHAPDVLESYLDIQGAIKCVDAEIDEVLDRIDGRSK
;
A
#
# COMPACT_ATOMS: atom_id res chain seq x y z
N MET A 1 12.47 -15.00 -19.22
CA MET A 1 11.93 -13.61 -19.30
C MET A 1 12.83 -12.68 -18.53
N ASN A 2 12.90 -11.40 -18.90
CA ASN A 2 13.74 -10.43 -18.16
C ASN A 2 13.13 -10.16 -16.78
N ASN A 3 13.83 -10.49 -15.69
CA ASN A 3 13.37 -10.33 -14.31
C ASN A 3 12.93 -8.89 -13.98
N ASN A 4 13.49 -7.90 -14.67
CA ASN A 4 13.08 -6.49 -14.50
C ASN A 4 11.66 -6.17 -15.02
N VAL A 5 11.02 -7.09 -15.76
CA VAL A 5 9.66 -6.95 -16.26
C VAL A 5 8.69 -7.79 -15.43
N CYS A 6 9.05 -9.04 -15.15
CA CYS A 6 8.13 -10.00 -14.50
C CYS A 6 8.16 -9.88 -12.97
N HIS A 7 9.36 -9.78 -12.37
CA HIS A 7 9.55 -9.79 -10.91
C HIS A 7 10.60 -8.73 -10.51
N PRO A 8 10.30 -7.43 -10.62
CA PRO A 8 11.26 -6.39 -10.26
C PRO A 8 11.61 -6.45 -8.78
N SER A 9 12.91 -6.39 -8.46
CA SER A 9 13.42 -6.54 -7.09
C SER A 9 12.82 -5.56 -6.09
N TYR A 10 12.43 -4.37 -6.52
CA TYR A 10 11.78 -3.35 -5.68
C TYR A 10 10.32 -3.66 -5.34
N TYR A 11 9.76 -4.76 -5.85
CA TYR A 11 8.42 -5.27 -5.49
C TYR A 11 8.45 -6.64 -4.83
N THR A 12 9.62 -7.27 -4.71
CA THR A 12 9.81 -8.62 -4.16
C THR A 12 10.64 -8.63 -2.87
N GLN A 13 10.61 -7.54 -2.10
CA GLN A 13 11.40 -7.41 -0.87
C GLN A 13 10.82 -8.20 0.31
N GLY A 14 9.52 -8.46 0.31
CA GLY A 14 8.81 -9.19 1.36
C GLY A 14 8.59 -10.67 1.03
N LYS A 15 7.80 -11.35 1.86
CA LYS A 15 7.37 -12.73 1.65
C LYS A 15 6.52 -12.88 0.38
N TYR A 16 5.73 -11.85 0.05
CA TYR A 16 4.86 -11.79 -1.12
C TYR A 16 5.24 -10.60 -1.99
N GLU A 17 4.99 -10.69 -3.28
CA GLU A 17 5.13 -9.54 -4.16
C GLU A 17 4.05 -8.48 -3.86
N VAL A 18 4.38 -7.22 -4.16
CA VAL A 18 3.41 -6.13 -3.98
C VAL A 18 2.15 -6.37 -4.80
N ILE A 19 2.28 -6.97 -6.00
CA ILE A 19 1.13 -7.25 -6.86
C ILE A 19 0.17 -8.26 -6.22
N ASP A 20 0.68 -9.32 -5.58
CA ASP A 20 -0.14 -10.33 -4.91
C ASP A 20 -0.99 -9.70 -3.80
N PHE A 21 -0.38 -8.80 -3.02
CA PHE A 21 -1.09 -8.03 -1.98
C PHE A 21 -2.18 -7.13 -2.57
N LEU A 22 -1.89 -6.45 -3.68
CA LEU A 22 -2.85 -5.55 -4.32
C LEU A 22 -4.03 -6.31 -4.93
N GLU A 23 -3.79 -7.43 -5.57
CA GLU A 23 -4.82 -8.26 -6.19
C GLU A 23 -5.66 -8.99 -5.15
N GLY A 24 -5.04 -9.55 -4.11
CA GLY A 24 -5.74 -10.25 -3.04
C GLY A 24 -6.73 -9.37 -2.26
N HIS A 25 -6.44 -8.08 -2.13
CA HIS A 25 -7.31 -7.11 -1.47
C HIS A 25 -8.27 -6.37 -2.42
N TYR A 26 -8.18 -6.57 -3.73
CA TYR A 26 -9.02 -5.88 -4.72
C TYR A 26 -9.04 -4.35 -4.58
N PHE A 27 -7.88 -3.75 -4.32
CA PHE A 27 -7.79 -2.31 -4.14
C PHE A 27 -8.29 -1.52 -5.36
N PRO A 28 -9.08 -0.45 -5.18
CA PRO A 28 -9.37 0.50 -6.24
C PRO A 28 -8.09 1.08 -6.82
N PHE A 29 -8.12 1.42 -8.10
CA PHE A 29 -6.96 1.91 -8.85
C PHE A 29 -6.10 2.95 -8.10
N CYS A 30 -6.75 3.94 -7.46
CA CYS A 30 -6.01 4.97 -6.73
C CYS A 30 -5.29 4.39 -5.50
N LEU A 31 -5.94 3.55 -4.70
CA LEU A 31 -5.34 2.96 -3.50
C LEU A 31 -4.24 1.96 -3.88
N ALA A 32 -4.46 1.13 -4.91
CA ALA A 32 -3.43 0.23 -5.43
C ALA A 32 -2.18 1.00 -5.88
N ASN A 33 -2.35 2.12 -6.59
CA ASN A 33 -1.21 2.95 -6.99
C ASN A 33 -0.53 3.62 -5.80
N ALA A 34 -1.28 4.10 -4.80
CA ALA A 34 -0.69 4.68 -3.60
C ALA A 34 0.22 3.66 -2.90
N ILE A 35 -0.29 2.45 -2.61
CA ILE A 35 0.49 1.37 -2.00
C ILE A 35 1.72 1.02 -2.85
N LYS A 36 1.55 0.83 -4.17
CA LYS A 36 2.66 0.56 -5.08
C LYS A 36 3.78 1.61 -4.98
N TYR A 37 3.43 2.88 -4.91
CA TYR A 37 4.40 3.97 -4.82
C TYR A 37 5.08 4.01 -3.44
N ILE A 38 4.35 3.79 -2.34
CA ILE A 38 4.91 3.65 -0.99
C ILE A 38 5.94 2.50 -0.96
N CYS A 39 5.58 1.34 -1.51
CA CYS A 39 6.44 0.16 -1.50
C CYS A 39 7.75 0.34 -2.27
N ARG A 40 7.74 1.05 -3.38
CA ARG A 40 8.93 1.18 -4.24
C ARG A 40 9.77 2.42 -3.97
N ALA A 41 9.31 3.36 -3.14
CA ALA A 41 10.00 4.61 -2.86
C ALA A 41 11.41 4.35 -2.34
N GLY A 42 12.41 4.93 -2.99
CA GLY A 42 13.84 4.73 -2.70
C GLY A 42 14.43 3.40 -3.18
N LEU A 43 13.59 2.37 -3.46
CA LEU A 43 14.07 1.06 -3.91
C LEU A 43 14.27 0.99 -5.43
N LYS A 44 13.39 1.63 -6.19
CA LYS A 44 13.49 1.67 -7.65
C LYS A 44 14.56 2.65 -8.13
N ASP A 45 14.57 3.82 -7.53
CA ASP A 45 15.52 4.90 -7.79
C ASP A 45 15.66 5.73 -6.52
N PRO A 46 16.79 5.63 -5.80
CA PRO A 46 17.00 6.38 -4.56
C PRO A 46 16.88 7.90 -4.71
N THR A 47 17.16 8.45 -5.91
CA THR A 47 17.05 9.89 -6.18
C THR A 47 15.62 10.37 -6.33
N LYS A 48 14.65 9.43 -6.47
CA LYS A 48 13.23 9.69 -6.68
C LYS A 48 12.35 9.24 -5.52
N GLU A 49 12.94 9.03 -4.36
CA GLU A 49 12.21 8.56 -3.17
C GLU A 49 11.08 9.52 -2.81
N VAL A 50 11.37 10.81 -2.70
CA VAL A 50 10.37 11.86 -2.41
C VAL A 50 9.31 11.93 -3.52
N GLU A 51 9.72 11.91 -4.80
CA GLU A 51 8.79 11.96 -5.94
C GLU A 51 7.79 10.78 -5.93
N ASP A 52 8.24 9.58 -5.55
CA ASP A 52 7.35 8.42 -5.45
C ASP A 52 6.39 8.55 -4.26
N LEU A 53 6.82 9.07 -3.11
CA LEU A 53 5.94 9.36 -1.97
C LEU A 53 4.91 10.46 -2.29
N GLU A 54 5.30 11.52 -2.99
CA GLU A 54 4.38 12.56 -3.47
C GLU A 54 3.33 11.98 -4.42
N LYS A 55 3.69 11.05 -5.30
CA LYS A 55 2.73 10.33 -6.15
C LYS A 55 1.75 9.51 -5.30
N ALA A 56 2.24 8.82 -4.28
CA ALA A 56 1.36 8.08 -3.37
C ALA A 56 0.33 9.01 -2.72
N LYS A 57 0.79 10.12 -2.16
CA LYS A 57 -0.07 11.17 -1.58
C LYS A 57 -1.11 11.67 -2.59
N TRP A 58 -0.68 12.00 -3.81
CA TRP A 58 -1.59 12.48 -4.86
C TRP A 58 -2.71 11.47 -5.15
N TYR A 59 -2.40 10.16 -5.21
CA TYR A 59 -3.41 9.13 -5.42
C TYR A 59 -4.38 9.01 -4.25
N LEU A 60 -3.93 9.12 -3.00
CA LEU A 60 -4.78 9.13 -1.82
C LEU A 60 -5.73 10.33 -1.81
N GLU A 61 -5.21 11.52 -2.06
CA GLU A 61 -6.02 12.74 -2.16
C GLU A 61 -7.03 12.66 -3.31
N ARG A 62 -6.63 12.13 -4.48
CA ARG A 62 -7.54 11.93 -5.60
C ARG A 62 -8.68 10.99 -5.25
N PHE A 63 -8.39 9.94 -4.49
CA PHE A 63 -9.40 8.98 -4.06
C PHE A 63 -10.49 9.64 -3.21
N ILE A 64 -10.11 10.38 -2.17
CA ILE A 64 -11.08 11.04 -1.28
C ILE A 64 -11.80 12.23 -1.93
N LYS A 65 -11.17 12.90 -2.91
CA LYS A 65 -11.79 13.99 -3.68
C LYS A 65 -12.84 13.50 -4.69
N ASN A 66 -12.94 12.19 -4.94
CA ASN A 66 -13.91 11.60 -5.86
C ASN A 66 -14.98 10.77 -5.11
N PRO A 67 -16.05 11.38 -4.60
CA PRO A 67 -17.02 10.72 -3.75
C PRO A 67 -17.77 9.57 -4.42
N LYS A 68 -17.86 9.55 -5.77
CA LYS A 68 -18.51 8.44 -6.50
C LYS A 68 -17.63 7.19 -6.44
N VAL A 69 -16.34 7.32 -6.73
CA VAL A 69 -15.37 6.21 -6.68
C VAL A 69 -15.23 5.73 -5.24
N PHE A 70 -15.13 6.65 -4.28
CA PHE A 70 -15.02 6.35 -2.87
C PHE A 70 -16.18 5.50 -2.35
N LYS A 71 -17.44 5.92 -2.60
CA LYS A 71 -18.65 5.17 -2.19
C LYS A 71 -18.76 3.81 -2.89
N GLN A 72 -18.43 3.75 -4.19
CA GLN A 72 -18.51 2.51 -4.96
C GLN A 72 -17.47 1.50 -4.49
N SER A 73 -16.28 1.93 -4.13
CA SER A 73 -15.22 1.07 -3.61
C SER A 73 -15.62 0.40 -2.31
N LEU A 74 -16.16 1.14 -1.34
CA LEU A 74 -16.66 0.59 -0.08
C LEU A 74 -17.77 -0.46 -0.28
N TYR A 75 -18.62 -0.28 -1.30
CA TYR A 75 -19.67 -1.24 -1.61
C TYR A 75 -19.12 -2.53 -2.22
N LEU A 76 -18.12 -2.44 -3.08
CA LEU A 76 -17.52 -3.58 -3.76
C LEU A 76 -16.68 -4.43 -2.82
N THR A 77 -15.90 -3.83 -1.93
CA THR A 77 -15.04 -4.54 -0.98
C THR A 77 -15.81 -5.36 0.04
N LYS A 78 -17.00 -4.90 0.44
CA LYS A 78 -17.88 -5.71 1.32
C LYS A 78 -18.36 -7.02 0.68
N ARG A 79 -18.22 -7.19 -0.64
CA ARG A 79 -18.65 -8.38 -1.39
C ARG A 79 -17.51 -9.36 -1.73
N SER A 80 -16.25 -8.95 -1.64
CA SER A 80 -15.13 -9.75 -2.15
C SER A 80 -14.10 -10.06 -1.06
N GLN A 81 -14.45 -10.96 -0.13
CA GLN A 81 -13.46 -11.61 0.73
C GLN A 81 -13.20 -13.03 0.20
N VAL A 82 -12.47 -13.14 -0.89
CA VAL A 82 -12.00 -14.44 -1.38
C VAL A 82 -10.49 -14.33 -1.53
N TYR A 83 -9.78 -15.03 -0.67
CA TYR A 83 -8.34 -15.25 -0.77
C TYR A 83 -8.10 -16.58 -1.50
N TRP A 84 -7.06 -16.65 -2.33
CA TRP A 84 -6.72 -17.83 -3.09
C TRP A 84 -5.67 -18.65 -2.35
N GLU A 85 -5.92 -19.91 -2.10
CA GLU A 85 -4.96 -20.91 -1.61
C GLU A 85 -4.73 -21.93 -2.72
N GLU A 86 -3.53 -22.52 -2.81
CA GLU A 86 -3.30 -23.62 -3.74
C GLU A 86 -4.06 -24.84 -3.23
N ASP A 87 -5.05 -25.28 -4.01
CA ASP A 87 -5.69 -26.58 -3.82
C ASP A 87 -4.94 -27.64 -4.65
N ASP A 88 -5.40 -28.88 -4.61
CA ASP A 88 -4.84 -30.01 -5.36
C ASP A 88 -4.78 -29.78 -6.89
N ASN A 89 -5.28 -28.65 -7.38
CA ASN A 89 -5.28 -28.21 -8.79
C ASN A 89 -4.26 -27.09 -9.07
N GLY A 90 -3.42 -26.70 -8.09
CA GLY A 90 -2.38 -25.69 -8.26
C GLY A 90 -2.86 -24.26 -8.08
N ILE A 91 -4.00 -24.01 -7.43
CA ILE A 91 -4.48 -22.67 -7.09
C ILE A 91 -4.08 -22.39 -5.65
N GLU A 92 -3.08 -21.52 -5.44
CA GLU A 92 -2.70 -21.06 -4.11
C GLU A 92 -3.74 -20.08 -3.54
N ARG A 93 -4.37 -20.47 -2.44
CA ARG A 93 -5.10 -19.56 -1.57
C ARG A 93 -4.16 -19.09 -0.47
N ILE A 94 -4.00 -17.79 -0.35
CA ILE A 94 -3.26 -17.21 0.77
C ILE A 94 -4.22 -17.10 1.94
N SER A 95 -3.83 -17.62 3.11
CA SER A 95 -4.70 -17.52 4.28
C SER A 95 -4.94 -16.04 4.63
N ALA A 96 -6.18 -15.70 5.01
CA ALA A 96 -6.53 -14.36 5.43
C ALA A 96 -5.63 -13.84 6.58
N GLU A 97 -5.13 -14.76 7.42
CA GLU A 97 -4.23 -14.43 8.53
C GLU A 97 -2.82 -14.04 8.09
N ASP A 98 -2.34 -14.60 6.97
CA ASP A 98 -1.02 -14.30 6.43
C ASP A 98 -1.00 -13.05 5.53
N PHE A 99 -2.15 -12.62 5.04
CA PHE A 99 -2.29 -11.54 4.08
C PHE A 99 -2.79 -10.22 4.69
N THR A 100 -2.55 -10.02 5.97
CA THR A 100 -2.90 -8.77 6.64
C THR A 100 -1.95 -7.64 6.25
N ALA A 101 -2.45 -6.41 6.22
CA ALA A 101 -1.65 -5.22 5.94
C ALA A 101 -0.50 -5.04 6.95
N ASP A 102 -0.69 -5.46 8.18
CA ASP A 102 0.31 -5.42 9.24
C ASP A 102 1.47 -6.37 8.94
N LYS A 103 1.17 -7.64 8.62
CA LYS A 103 2.20 -8.62 8.21
C LYS A 103 2.88 -8.22 6.90
N PHE A 104 2.13 -7.71 5.93
CA PHE A 104 2.71 -7.23 4.68
C PHE A 104 3.67 -6.07 4.92
N GLY A 105 3.25 -5.04 5.66
CA GLY A 105 4.08 -3.89 5.99
C GLY A 105 5.34 -4.28 6.79
N SER A 106 5.19 -5.13 7.81
CA SER A 106 6.31 -5.58 8.65
C SER A 106 7.32 -6.43 7.89
N THR A 107 6.89 -7.30 6.98
CA THR A 107 7.80 -8.10 6.15
C THR A 107 8.52 -7.30 5.09
N LEU A 108 7.89 -6.25 4.55
CA LEU A 108 8.44 -5.40 3.51
C LEU A 108 9.40 -4.34 4.07
N PHE A 109 9.05 -3.71 5.18
CA PHE A 109 9.76 -2.54 5.71
C PHE A 109 10.50 -2.82 7.03
N GLY A 110 10.14 -3.87 7.77
CA GLY A 110 10.62 -4.07 9.13
C GLY A 110 10.33 -2.86 10.01
N ASP A 111 11.26 -2.55 10.91
CA ASP A 111 11.18 -1.36 11.77
C ASP A 111 11.77 -0.09 11.13
N ASN A 112 12.31 -0.20 9.91
CA ASN A 112 13.04 0.91 9.28
C ASN A 112 12.14 2.00 8.71
N PHE A 113 10.89 1.67 8.35
CA PHE A 113 9.95 2.61 7.73
C PHE A 113 8.56 2.52 8.37
N PRO A 114 8.42 2.89 9.66
CA PRO A 114 7.15 2.73 10.39
C PRO A 114 6.01 3.55 9.77
N ASN A 115 6.29 4.72 9.19
CA ASN A 115 5.29 5.55 8.54
C ASN A 115 4.73 4.87 7.29
N ARG A 116 5.55 4.17 6.51
CA ARG A 116 5.11 3.41 5.32
C ARG A 116 4.21 2.24 5.71
N SER A 117 4.64 1.45 6.70
CA SER A 117 3.83 0.34 7.22
C SER A 117 2.48 0.83 7.72
N LYS A 118 2.46 1.90 8.52
CA LYS A 118 1.23 2.49 9.06
C LYS A 118 0.32 3.05 7.96
N ALA A 119 0.88 3.68 6.92
CA ALA A 119 0.10 4.17 5.79
C ALA A 119 -0.63 3.02 5.08
N ILE A 120 0.05 1.90 4.82
CA ILE A 120 -0.57 0.72 4.18
C ILE A 120 -1.65 0.11 5.06
N ILE A 121 -1.44 -0.01 6.38
CA ILE A 121 -2.43 -0.49 7.33
C ILE A 121 -3.69 0.38 7.25
N LEU A 122 -3.56 1.71 7.31
CA LEU A 122 -4.68 2.63 7.24
C LEU A 122 -5.40 2.59 5.89
N ILE A 123 -4.67 2.48 4.78
CA ILE A 123 -5.27 2.30 3.45
C ILE A 123 -6.11 1.02 3.42
N THR A 124 -5.60 -0.07 3.97
CA THR A 124 -6.32 -1.35 4.01
C THR A 124 -7.52 -1.28 4.95
N SER A 125 -7.37 -0.69 6.14
CA SER A 125 -8.48 -0.46 7.09
C SER A 125 -9.61 0.33 6.45
N SER A 126 -9.29 1.35 5.66
CA SER A 126 -10.29 2.18 4.98
C SER A 126 -11.23 1.38 4.08
N MET A 127 -10.75 0.26 3.52
CA MET A 127 -11.53 -0.63 2.68
C MET A 127 -12.53 -1.49 3.48
N HIS A 128 -12.25 -1.72 4.76
CA HIS A 128 -13.07 -2.52 5.68
C HIS A 128 -13.85 -1.66 6.66
N ALA A 129 -13.73 -0.35 6.60
CA ALA A 129 -14.39 0.59 7.48
C ALA A 129 -15.93 0.40 7.44
N PRO A 130 -16.62 0.48 8.59
CA PRO A 130 -18.06 0.27 8.67
C PRO A 130 -18.85 1.35 7.91
N ASP A 131 -18.30 2.54 7.83
CA ASP A 131 -18.93 3.67 7.14
C ASP A 131 -17.95 4.55 6.36
N VAL A 132 -18.53 5.54 5.65
CA VAL A 132 -17.79 6.47 4.78
C VAL A 132 -16.89 7.39 5.59
N LEU A 133 -17.30 7.77 6.81
CA LEU A 133 -16.53 8.70 7.64
C LEU A 133 -15.26 8.04 8.17
N GLU A 134 -15.37 6.82 8.70
CA GLU A 134 -14.19 6.08 9.17
C GLU A 134 -13.22 5.79 8.03
N SER A 135 -13.72 5.35 6.88
CA SER A 135 -12.89 5.16 5.70
C SER A 135 -12.18 6.46 5.28
N TYR A 136 -12.86 7.60 5.33
CA TYR A 136 -12.26 8.90 5.04
C TYR A 136 -11.17 9.26 6.05
N LEU A 137 -11.40 9.03 7.34
CA LEU A 137 -10.44 9.31 8.41
C LEU A 137 -9.18 8.44 8.28
N ASP A 138 -9.34 7.17 7.92
CA ASP A 138 -8.23 6.26 7.67
C ASP A 138 -7.35 6.76 6.51
N ILE A 139 -7.96 7.15 5.39
CA ILE A 139 -7.19 7.71 4.26
C ILE A 139 -6.52 9.04 4.64
N GLN A 140 -7.16 9.90 5.43
CA GLN A 140 -6.53 11.11 5.94
C GLN A 140 -5.34 10.78 6.86
N GLY A 141 -5.46 9.74 7.68
CA GLY A 141 -4.36 9.21 8.48
C GLY A 141 -3.20 8.69 7.63
N ALA A 142 -3.50 7.96 6.57
CA ALA A 142 -2.50 7.47 5.63
C ALA A 142 -1.74 8.62 4.94
N ILE A 143 -2.44 9.68 4.52
CA ILE A 143 -1.81 10.89 3.95
C ILE A 143 -0.82 11.50 4.95
N LYS A 144 -1.20 11.64 6.22
CA LYS A 144 -0.30 12.17 7.25
C LYS A 144 0.94 11.31 7.47
N CYS A 145 0.80 9.98 7.39
CA CYS A 145 1.95 9.08 7.47
C CYS A 145 2.88 9.25 6.26
N VAL A 146 2.34 9.44 5.06
CA VAL A 146 3.15 9.70 3.85
C VAL A 146 3.85 11.06 3.95
N ASP A 147 3.18 12.10 4.46
CA ASP A 147 3.81 13.41 4.69
C ASP A 147 4.97 13.33 5.70
N ALA A 148 4.76 12.62 6.82
CA ALA A 148 5.83 12.40 7.80
C ALA A 148 7.02 11.65 7.20
N GLU A 149 6.78 10.66 6.34
CA GLU A 149 7.84 9.94 5.65
C GLU A 149 8.60 10.85 4.67
N ILE A 150 7.90 11.73 3.94
CA ILE A 150 8.54 12.73 3.06
C ILE A 150 9.46 13.64 3.87
N ASP A 151 8.99 14.14 5.01
CA ASP A 151 9.79 15.01 5.88
C ASP A 151 11.05 14.29 6.39
N GLU A 152 10.94 13.02 6.81
CA GLU A 152 12.09 12.20 7.22
C GLU A 152 13.10 11.97 6.08
N VAL A 153 12.61 11.74 4.85
CA VAL A 153 13.48 11.58 3.68
C VAL A 153 14.21 12.88 3.37
N LEU A 154 13.52 14.02 3.41
CA LEU A 154 14.11 15.34 3.17
C LEU A 154 15.15 15.68 4.23
N ASP A 155 14.87 15.41 5.51
CA ASP A 155 15.83 15.63 6.60
C ASP A 155 17.09 14.74 6.45
N ARG A 156 16.93 13.52 5.94
CA ARG A 156 18.03 12.61 5.62
C ARG A 156 18.90 13.13 4.47
N ILE A 157 18.27 13.66 3.42
CA ILE A 157 18.95 14.25 2.27
C ILE A 157 19.71 15.52 2.67
N ASP A 158 19.12 16.37 3.50
CA ASP A 158 19.72 17.62 3.96
C ASP A 158 20.77 17.44 5.08
N GLY A 159 21.00 16.20 5.52
CA GLY A 159 21.96 15.88 6.60
C GLY A 159 21.51 16.37 7.98
N ARG A 160 20.20 16.61 8.15
CA ARG A 160 19.60 17.06 9.44
C ARG A 160 19.21 15.90 10.34
N SER A 161 19.25 14.65 9.84
CA SER A 161 19.03 13.44 10.66
C SER A 161 20.21 13.26 11.63
N LYS A 162 19.90 13.21 12.93
CA LYS A 162 20.86 12.92 14.00
C LYS A 162 21.14 11.43 14.12
#